data_a19a24a6a0f8681bcc78b62df3e45324
#
_entry.id   a19a24a6a0f8681bcc78b62df3e45324
#
_cell.length_a   1.000
_cell.length_b   1.000
_cell.length_c   1.000
_cell.angle_alpha   90.00
_cell.angle_beta   90.00
_cell.angle_gamma   90.00
#
_symmetry.space_group_name_H-M   'P 1'
#
loop_
_entity.id
_entity.type
_entity.pdbx_description
1 polymer ?
#
loop_
_entity_poly.entity_id
_entity_poly.type
_entity_poly.pdbx_seq_one_letter_code
_entity_poly.pdbx_strand_id
1 'polypeptide(L)' 'MKRHPTIKDNVTIYSGACILGGNTVINDNVIIGCNAFITKSIEANQTIIYNANDFHVKNKKGL' A
#
# COMPACT_ATOMS: atom_id res chain seq x y z
N MET A 1 -4.74 19.15 -12.87
CA MET A 1 -5.09 17.83 -12.37
C MET A 1 -3.95 17.20 -11.57
N LYS A 2 -4.29 16.65 -10.45
CA LYS A 2 -3.30 16.02 -9.62
C LYS A 2 -2.94 14.65 -10.18
N ARG A 3 -1.65 14.38 -10.29
CA ARG A 3 -1.19 13.13 -10.87
C ARG A 3 -0.49 12.23 -9.90
N HIS A 4 -0.15 12.77 -8.72
CA HIS A 4 0.59 12.00 -7.73
C HIS A 4 -0.22 11.89 -6.48
N PRO A 5 -0.11 10.79 -5.77
CA PRO A 5 -0.77 10.69 -4.48
C PRO A 5 -0.19 11.69 -3.51
N THR A 6 -0.97 12.05 -2.52
CA THR A 6 -0.51 12.92 -1.46
C THR A 6 0.03 12.03 -0.33
N ILE A 7 1.27 12.26 0.04
CA ILE A 7 1.91 11.51 1.10
C ILE A 7 2.14 12.47 2.27
N LYS A 8 1.56 12.18 3.39
CA LYS A 8 1.68 13.06 4.54
C LYS A 8 2.92 12.72 5.37
N ASP A 9 2.92 13.13 6.64
CA ASP A 9 4.13 13.07 7.45
C ASP A 9 4.37 11.69 8.03
N ASN A 10 5.64 11.35 8.17
CA ASN A 10 6.05 10.12 8.83
C ASN A 10 5.54 8.87 8.14
N VAL A 11 5.39 8.92 6.85
CA VAL A 11 4.98 7.76 6.07
C VAL A 11 6.23 6.98 5.69
N THR A 12 6.18 5.67 5.87
CA THR A 12 7.26 4.78 5.48
C THR A 12 6.79 3.90 4.35
N ILE A 13 7.54 3.89 3.27
CA ILE A 13 7.18 3.10 2.10
C ILE A 13 8.36 2.21 1.76
N TYR A 14 8.16 0.91 1.85
CA TYR A 14 9.22 -0.04 1.54
C TYR A 14 9.30 -0.27 0.04
N SER A 15 10.36 -0.92 -0.39
CA SER A 15 10.64 -1.01 -1.82
C SER A 15 9.58 -1.83 -2.55
N GLY A 16 9.35 -1.46 -3.78
CA GLY A 16 8.42 -2.16 -4.62
C GLY A 16 6.97 -1.77 -4.43
N ALA A 17 6.68 -0.93 -3.46
CA ALA A 17 5.30 -0.49 -3.25
C ALA A 17 4.87 0.41 -4.39
N CYS A 18 3.61 0.28 -4.77
CA CYS A 18 3.05 1.06 -5.85
C CYS A 18 1.80 1.75 -5.35
N ILE A 19 1.76 3.07 -5.47
CA ILE A 19 0.63 3.85 -4.99
C ILE A 19 0.04 4.59 -6.19
N LEU A 20 -1.18 4.29 -6.52
CA LEU A 20 -1.82 4.83 -7.70
C LEU A 20 -2.84 5.90 -7.36
N GLY A 21 -3.07 6.75 -8.36
CA GLY A 21 -4.22 7.64 -8.32
C GLY A 21 -3.93 9.01 -7.76
N GLY A 22 -4.43 10.02 -8.44
CA GLY A 22 -4.21 11.39 -8.04
C GLY A 22 -4.97 11.82 -6.81
N ASN A 23 -6.03 11.11 -6.47
CA ASN A 23 -6.84 11.45 -5.31
C ASN A 23 -6.51 10.62 -4.09
N THR A 24 -5.51 9.76 -4.20
CA THR A 24 -5.12 8.91 -3.09
C THR A 24 -4.34 9.72 -2.08
N VAL A 25 -4.68 9.58 -0.82
CA VAL A 25 -4.00 10.27 0.28
C VAL A 25 -3.49 9.22 1.25
N ILE A 26 -2.18 9.25 1.49
CA ILE A 26 -1.57 8.39 2.49
C ILE A 26 -1.36 9.27 3.72
N ASN A 27 -2.12 9.02 4.74
CA ASN A 27 -2.14 9.89 5.90
C ASN A 27 -0.95 9.64 6.81
N ASP A 28 -0.92 10.36 7.94
CA ASP A 28 0.25 10.38 8.81
C ASP A 28 0.55 9.02 9.41
N ASN A 29 1.82 8.74 9.57
CA ASN A 29 2.29 7.56 10.31
C ASN A 29 1.86 6.23 9.67
N VAL A 30 1.67 6.22 8.36
CA VAL A 30 1.30 5.01 7.64
C VAL A 30 2.58 4.27 7.24
N ILE A 31 2.54 2.97 7.32
CA ILE A 31 3.64 2.13 6.88
C ILE A 31 3.12 1.26 5.75
N ILE A 32 3.79 1.34 4.62
CA ILE A 32 3.41 0.55 3.44
C ILE A 32 4.52 -0.44 3.15
N GLY A 33 4.19 -1.70 3.26
CA GLY A 33 5.17 -2.77 3.11
C GLY A 33 5.64 -2.97 1.70
N CYS A 34 6.61 -3.85 1.54
CA CYS A 34 7.20 -4.14 0.23
C CYS A 34 6.13 -4.66 -0.72
N ASN A 35 6.21 -4.18 -1.95
CA ASN A 35 5.36 -4.67 -3.03
C ASN A 35 3.87 -4.48 -2.82
N ALA A 36 3.49 -3.65 -1.88
CA ALA A 36 2.07 -3.35 -1.68
C ALA A 36 1.55 -2.56 -2.87
N PHE A 37 0.30 -2.77 -3.19
CA PHE A 37 -0.32 -2.10 -4.32
C PHE A 37 -1.50 -1.30 -3.78
N ILE A 38 -1.36 0.00 -3.74
CA ILE A 38 -2.32 0.87 -3.08
C ILE A 38 -3.12 1.63 -4.12
N THR A 39 -4.42 1.48 -4.08
CA THR A 39 -5.30 2.18 -5.01
C THR A 39 -6.30 3.09 -4.32
N LYS A 40 -6.31 3.09 -3.00
CA LYS A 40 -7.23 3.90 -2.21
C LYS A 40 -6.47 4.62 -1.11
N SER A 41 -7.06 5.68 -0.62
CA SER A 41 -6.46 6.41 0.49
C SER A 41 -6.35 5.54 1.72
N ILE A 42 -5.32 5.81 2.51
CA ILE A 42 -5.03 5.06 3.73
C ILE A 42 -5.17 6.01 4.90
N GLU A 43 -5.92 5.61 5.91
CA GLU A 43 -6.08 6.43 7.10
C GLU A 43 -4.82 6.43 7.93
N ALA A 44 -4.71 7.43 8.79
CA ALA A 44 -3.52 7.59 9.61
C ALA A 44 -3.28 6.38 10.50
N ASN A 45 -2.03 6.13 10.78
CA ASN A 45 -1.57 5.11 11.71
C ASN A 45 -1.88 3.68 11.28
N GLN A 46 -2.03 3.47 9.99
CA GLN A 46 -2.29 2.14 9.44
C GLN A 46 -1.00 1.51 8.95
N THR A 47 -0.95 0.20 8.98
CA THR A 47 0.15 -0.56 8.41
C THR A 47 -0.40 -1.48 7.33
N ILE A 48 0.12 -1.31 6.13
CA ILE A 48 -0.34 -2.09 4.99
C ILE A 48 0.75 -3.07 4.62
N ILE A 49 0.43 -4.34 4.65
CA ILE A 49 1.40 -5.38 4.35
C ILE A 49 0.88 -6.24 3.21
N TYR A 50 1.69 -6.36 2.19
CA TYR A 50 1.38 -7.30 1.13
C TYR A 50 1.82 -8.68 1.57
N ASN A 51 0.91 -9.60 1.63
CA ASN A 51 1.22 -10.94 2.09
C ASN A 51 1.19 -11.90 0.92
N ALA A 52 2.36 -12.20 0.42
CA ALA A 52 2.48 -13.11 -0.69
C ALA A 52 2.02 -14.50 -0.32
N ASN A 53 2.13 -14.84 0.94
CA ASN A 53 1.68 -16.16 1.37
C ASN A 53 0.19 -16.32 1.25
N ASP A 54 -0.55 -15.28 1.55
CA ASP A 54 -2.00 -15.36 1.37
C ASP A 54 -2.36 -15.60 -0.07
N PHE A 55 -1.66 -14.91 -0.93
CA PHE A 55 -1.88 -15.06 -2.34
C PHE A 55 -1.55 -16.48 -2.78
N HIS A 56 -0.45 -16.99 -2.30
CA HIS A 56 -0.02 -18.32 -2.67
C HIS A 56 -0.89 -19.40 -2.08
N VAL A 57 -1.43 -19.16 -0.92
CA VAL A 57 -2.30 -20.15 -0.31
C VAL A 57 -3.44 -20.49 -1.22
N LYS A 58 -4.02 -19.49 -1.84
CA LYS A 58 -5.10 -19.76 -2.76
C LYS A 58 -4.66 -20.63 -3.91
N ASN A 59 -3.50 -20.34 -4.41
CA ASN A 59 -2.99 -21.13 -5.52
C ASN A 59 -2.63 -22.53 -5.09
N LYS A 60 -2.05 -22.64 -3.93
CA LYS A 60 -1.62 -23.94 -3.46
C LYS A 60 -2.78 -24.85 -3.24
N LYS A 61 -3.89 -24.32 -2.87
CA LYS A 61 -5.04 -25.15 -2.71
C LYS A 61 -5.45 -25.79 -4.00
N GLY A 62 -5.10 -25.19 -5.07
CA GLY A 62 -5.38 -25.76 -6.35
C GLY A 62 -4.45 -26.87 -6.75
N LEU A 63 -3.44 -27.07 -6.01
CA LEU A 63 -2.45 -28.09 -6.35
C LEU A 63 -2.96 -29.49 -6.05
#